data_c11b4ff39f563f288511c3a0002fe879
#
_entry.id   c11b4ff39f563f288511c3a0002fe879
#
_cell.length_a   1.000
_cell.length_b   1.000
_cell.length_c   1.000
_cell.angle_alpha   90.00
_cell.angle_beta   90.00
_cell.angle_gamma   90.00
#
_symmetry.space_group_name_H-M   'P 1'
#
loop_
_entity.id
_entity.type
_entity.pdbx_description
1 polymer ?
#
loop_
_entity_poly.entity_id
_entity_poly.type
_entity_poly.pdbx_seq_one_letter_code
_entity_poly.pdbx_strand_id
1 'polypeptide(L)'
;DDVLEDYARHKEQGFKAIRVQCGVPGMKTTYGMAKGKGLAYEPATKGLWPEEQLWSTEKYLDFTPKLFDAVRNTFGFNEHLLHDMHHRLTPIEAARFGKSIEDYRLFWMEDPTPAENQACFRLIRQHTVTPIAVGEVFNSIWDCKQLIEEQLIDYIRTTLTHAGGITGMRRIADFA
;
A
#
# COMPACT_ATOMS: atom_id res chain seq x y z
N ASP A 1 8.84 13.97 11.99
CA ASP A 1 8.48 13.92 13.43
C ASP A 1 7.05 13.39 13.60
N ASP A 2 6.04 13.94 12.96
CA ASP A 2 4.63 13.59 13.15
C ASP A 2 4.33 12.07 12.97
N VAL A 3 4.98 11.41 12.00
CA VAL A 3 4.77 9.96 11.76
C VAL A 3 5.35 9.12 12.91
N LEU A 4 6.51 9.51 13.45
CA LEU A 4 7.11 8.78 14.58
C LEU A 4 6.30 8.98 15.86
N GLU A 5 5.75 10.17 16.08
CA GLU A 5 4.86 10.46 17.21
C GLU A 5 3.56 9.66 17.11
N ASP A 6 2.96 9.62 15.91
CA ASP A 6 1.76 8.81 15.66
C ASP A 6 2.03 7.32 15.83
N TYR A 7 3.17 6.84 15.37
CA TYR A 7 3.58 5.45 15.56
C TYR A 7 3.72 5.11 17.05
N ALA A 8 4.42 5.97 17.81
CA ALA A 8 4.57 5.81 19.27
C ALA A 8 3.22 5.73 19.97
N ARG A 9 2.30 6.64 19.65
CA ARG A 9 0.95 6.68 20.20
C ARG A 9 0.17 5.38 19.93
N HIS A 10 0.22 4.86 18.69
CA HIS A 10 -0.46 3.60 18.35
C HIS A 10 0.18 2.39 19.08
N LYS A 11 1.50 2.39 19.22
CA LYS A 11 2.22 1.38 19.98
C LYS A 11 1.81 1.40 21.46
N GLU A 12 1.71 2.57 22.08
CA GLU A 12 1.24 2.73 23.47
C GLU A 12 -0.20 2.27 23.65
N GLN A 13 -1.05 2.45 22.65
CA GLN A 13 -2.42 1.92 22.61
C GLN A 13 -2.49 0.39 22.48
N GLY A 14 -1.34 -0.27 22.27
CA GLY A 14 -1.24 -1.73 22.18
C GLY A 14 -1.42 -2.32 20.79
N PHE A 15 -1.48 -1.49 19.74
CA PHE A 15 -1.50 -1.99 18.35
C PHE A 15 -0.22 -2.76 18.03
N LYS A 16 -0.38 -3.95 17.44
CA LYS A 16 0.73 -4.83 17.05
C LYS A 16 1.04 -4.75 15.56
N ALA A 17 0.15 -4.17 14.77
CA ALA A 17 0.31 -3.92 13.35
C ALA A 17 0.00 -2.45 13.10
N ILE A 18 0.96 -1.70 12.57
CA ILE A 18 0.86 -0.25 12.41
C ILE A 18 1.20 0.11 10.95
N ARG A 19 0.24 0.75 10.30
CA ARG A 19 0.44 1.27 8.94
C ARG A 19 1.10 2.63 8.99
N VAL A 20 2.21 2.76 8.29
CA VAL A 20 2.95 4.01 8.16
C VAL A 20 2.74 4.57 6.76
N GLN A 21 2.20 5.77 6.71
CA GLN A 21 1.87 6.45 5.46
C GLN A 21 1.85 7.96 5.67
N CYS A 22 2.52 8.69 4.80
CA CYS A 22 2.52 10.15 4.84
C CYS A 22 2.69 10.76 3.45
N GLY A 23 2.42 12.04 3.34
CA GLY A 23 2.74 12.79 2.13
C GLY A 23 4.24 12.83 1.87
N VAL A 24 4.62 12.73 0.61
CA VAL A 24 6.03 12.80 0.20
C VAL A 24 6.51 14.25 0.26
N PRO A 25 7.63 14.55 0.93
CA PRO A 25 8.18 15.90 1.00
C PRO A 25 8.42 16.52 -0.39
N GLY A 26 8.03 17.77 -0.54
CA GLY A 26 8.17 18.52 -1.80
C GLY A 26 7.06 18.26 -2.81
N MET A 27 6.07 17.44 -2.48
CA MET A 27 4.80 17.35 -3.22
C MET A 27 3.72 18.18 -2.53
N LYS A 28 2.89 18.84 -3.34
CA LYS A 28 1.83 19.74 -2.83
C LYS A 28 0.57 18.99 -2.39
N THR A 29 0.44 17.74 -2.80
CA THR A 29 -0.77 16.94 -2.59
C THR A 29 -0.41 15.52 -2.21
N THR A 30 -1.35 14.82 -1.60
CA THR A 30 -1.25 13.38 -1.37
C THR A 30 -1.91 12.65 -2.53
N TYR A 31 -1.15 11.84 -3.26
CA TYR A 31 -1.64 11.07 -4.41
C TYR A 31 -2.31 11.91 -5.51
N GLY A 32 -1.91 13.17 -5.70
CA GLY A 32 -2.55 14.05 -6.67
C GLY A 32 -3.93 14.55 -6.26
N MET A 33 -4.31 14.36 -5.01
CA MET A 33 -5.61 14.78 -4.45
C MET A 33 -5.44 15.89 -3.44
N ALA A 34 -6.33 16.86 -3.44
CA ALA A 34 -6.44 17.87 -2.39
C ALA A 34 -7.70 17.63 -1.56
N LYS A 35 -7.67 18.01 -0.30
CA LYS A 35 -8.87 18.00 0.53
C LYS A 35 -9.78 19.14 0.09
N GLY A 36 -10.96 18.79 -0.41
CA GLY A 36 -11.99 19.76 -0.77
C GLY A 36 -12.62 20.46 0.44
N LYS A 37 -13.54 21.38 0.18
CA LYS A 37 -14.37 22.00 1.22
C LYS A 37 -15.36 20.95 1.74
N GLY A 38 -14.99 20.27 2.81
CA GLY A 38 -15.76 19.18 3.40
C GLY A 38 -14.93 17.90 3.56
N LEU A 39 -15.59 16.73 3.51
CA LEU A 39 -14.95 15.42 3.69
C LEU A 39 -14.48 14.79 2.38
N ALA A 40 -14.85 15.35 1.23
CA ALA A 40 -14.51 14.79 -0.08
C ALA A 40 -13.11 15.22 -0.52
N TYR A 41 -12.40 14.29 -1.14
CA TYR A 41 -11.17 14.57 -1.86
C TYR A 41 -11.49 14.92 -3.31
N GLU A 42 -10.86 15.96 -3.83
CA GLU A 42 -11.00 16.40 -5.21
C GLU A 42 -9.65 16.32 -5.93
N PRO A 43 -9.64 16.10 -7.25
CA PRO A 43 -8.41 16.24 -8.02
C PRO A 43 -7.79 17.61 -7.81
N ALA A 44 -6.53 17.65 -7.43
CA ALA A 44 -5.81 18.89 -7.06
C ALA A 44 -5.52 19.81 -8.25
N THR A 45 -5.95 19.44 -9.45
CA THR A 45 -5.39 19.90 -10.71
C THR A 45 -6.21 20.87 -11.50
N LYS A 46 -7.33 21.37 -11.06
CA LYS A 46 -8.01 22.37 -11.88
C LYS A 46 -7.06 23.55 -12.14
N GLY A 47 -6.31 23.44 -13.26
CA GLY A 47 -5.45 24.51 -13.77
C GLY A 47 -4.00 24.53 -13.27
N LEU A 48 -3.46 23.48 -12.67
CA LEU A 48 -2.06 23.41 -12.25
C LEU A 48 -1.28 22.38 -13.08
N TRP A 49 -0.22 22.81 -13.68
CA TRP A 49 0.82 22.01 -14.36
C TRP A 49 2.17 22.32 -13.72
N PRO A 50 3.11 21.37 -13.68
CA PRO A 50 3.09 20.02 -14.22
C PRO A 50 2.58 18.97 -13.22
N GLU A 51 2.23 17.78 -13.72
CA GLU A 51 1.74 16.65 -12.93
C GLU A 51 2.72 16.18 -11.84
N GLU A 52 4.02 16.34 -12.06
CA GLU A 52 5.08 16.01 -11.09
C GLU A 52 5.00 16.80 -9.78
N GLN A 53 4.27 17.92 -9.76
CA GLN A 53 3.99 18.64 -8.50
C GLN A 53 2.88 17.99 -7.70
N LEU A 54 2.09 17.15 -8.34
CA LEU A 54 0.94 16.46 -7.75
C LEU A 54 1.33 15.06 -7.30
N TRP A 55 2.07 14.35 -8.15
CA TRP A 55 2.62 13.04 -7.89
C TRP A 55 3.93 12.85 -8.64
N SER A 56 4.92 12.32 -7.95
CA SER A 56 6.18 11.88 -8.54
C SER A 56 6.55 10.53 -7.95
N THR A 57 6.51 9.51 -8.78
CA THR A 57 6.88 8.14 -8.39
C THR A 57 8.34 8.09 -7.91
N GLU A 58 9.25 8.80 -8.59
CA GLU A 58 10.66 8.82 -8.20
C GLU A 58 10.87 9.39 -6.79
N LYS A 59 10.21 10.52 -6.46
CA LYS A 59 10.27 11.09 -5.11
C LYS A 59 9.68 10.13 -4.07
N TYR A 60 8.60 9.45 -4.42
CA TYR A 60 7.99 8.46 -3.53
C TYR A 60 8.93 7.28 -3.28
N LEU A 61 9.52 6.72 -4.33
CA LEU A 61 10.44 5.58 -4.24
C LEU A 61 11.73 5.93 -3.48
N ASP A 62 12.19 7.19 -3.57
CA ASP A 62 13.35 7.66 -2.82
C ASP A 62 13.04 7.94 -1.34
N PHE A 63 11.87 8.49 -1.07
CA PHE A 63 11.50 8.91 0.30
C PHE A 63 11.00 7.77 1.18
N THR A 64 10.16 6.88 0.64
CA THR A 64 9.45 5.88 1.46
C THR A 64 10.39 4.90 2.19
N PRO A 65 11.47 4.40 1.58
CA PRO A 65 12.45 3.58 2.33
C PRO A 65 13.10 4.33 3.48
N LYS A 66 13.36 5.64 3.34
CA LYS A 66 13.92 6.47 4.43
C LYS A 66 12.95 6.63 5.60
N LEU A 67 11.64 6.67 5.30
CA LEU A 67 10.61 6.67 6.32
C LEU A 67 10.62 5.35 7.12
N PHE A 68 10.74 4.20 6.44
CA PHE A 68 10.85 2.90 7.11
C PHE A 68 12.13 2.77 7.93
N ASP A 69 13.23 3.29 7.41
CA ASP A 69 14.50 3.36 8.12
C ASP A 69 14.36 4.13 9.44
N ALA A 70 13.75 5.31 9.39
CA ALA A 70 13.50 6.12 10.60
C ALA A 70 12.62 5.38 11.62
N VAL A 71 11.55 4.71 11.16
CA VAL A 71 10.67 3.92 12.04
C VAL A 71 11.42 2.75 12.67
N ARG A 72 12.17 1.97 11.86
CA ARG A 72 12.92 0.80 12.37
C ARG A 72 14.08 1.17 13.29
N ASN A 73 14.78 2.25 13.01
CA ASN A 73 15.83 2.76 13.88
C ASN A 73 15.29 3.27 15.23
N THR A 74 14.07 3.80 15.25
CA THR A 74 13.45 4.33 16.47
C THR A 74 12.76 3.24 17.30
N PHE A 75 12.01 2.34 16.66
CA PHE A 75 11.12 1.41 17.37
C PHE A 75 11.51 -0.07 17.23
N GLY A 76 12.46 -0.39 16.35
CA GLY A 76 12.88 -1.77 16.10
C GLY A 76 11.86 -2.58 15.29
N PHE A 77 11.80 -3.90 15.54
CA PHE A 77 11.07 -4.86 14.70
C PHE A 77 9.97 -5.62 15.47
N ASN A 78 9.61 -5.18 16.66
CA ASN A 78 8.63 -5.89 17.47
C ASN A 78 7.20 -5.77 16.96
N GLU A 79 6.87 -4.64 16.34
CA GLU A 79 5.57 -4.40 15.74
C GLU A 79 5.62 -4.70 14.23
N HIS A 80 4.50 -5.18 13.70
CA HIS A 80 4.31 -5.36 12.27
C HIS A 80 4.17 -4.00 11.58
N LEU A 81 5.12 -3.69 10.71
CA LEU A 81 5.08 -2.48 9.89
C LEU A 81 4.35 -2.76 8.59
N LEU A 82 3.35 -1.95 8.26
CA LEU A 82 2.57 -2.04 7.03
C LEU A 82 2.68 -0.75 6.24
N HIS A 83 2.60 -0.87 4.92
CA HIS A 83 2.55 0.28 4.03
C HIS A 83 1.65 0.01 2.84
N ASP A 84 0.85 1.01 2.47
CA ASP A 84 -0.11 0.97 1.38
C ASP A 84 0.40 1.88 0.23
N MET A 85 0.59 1.30 -0.94
CA MET A 85 1.03 2.01 -2.15
C MET A 85 -0.13 2.52 -2.98
N HIS A 86 -1.33 2.09 -2.64
CA HIS A 86 -2.58 2.61 -3.19
C HIS A 86 -2.63 2.56 -4.72
N HIS A 87 -2.24 1.43 -5.30
CA HIS A 87 -2.22 1.13 -6.75
C HIS A 87 -1.37 2.10 -7.60
N ARG A 88 -0.38 2.80 -7.01
CA ARG A 88 0.33 3.91 -7.66
C ARG A 88 1.51 3.50 -8.52
N LEU A 89 2.04 2.30 -8.34
CA LEU A 89 3.24 1.88 -9.04
C LEU A 89 2.90 1.04 -10.27
N THR A 90 3.74 1.15 -11.29
CA THR A 90 3.78 0.14 -12.35
C THR A 90 4.35 -1.18 -11.80
N PRO A 91 4.12 -2.33 -12.45
CA PRO A 91 4.66 -3.60 -11.96
C PRO A 91 6.17 -3.62 -11.78
N ILE A 92 6.92 -2.94 -12.66
CA ILE A 92 8.39 -2.87 -12.55
C ILE A 92 8.85 -1.96 -11.40
N GLU A 93 8.13 -0.87 -11.15
CA GLU A 93 8.39 0.01 -10.01
C GLU A 93 8.06 -0.70 -8.71
N ALA A 94 6.93 -1.41 -8.65
CA ALA A 94 6.54 -2.22 -7.50
C ALA A 94 7.57 -3.33 -7.19
N ALA A 95 8.11 -3.99 -8.22
CA ALA A 95 9.16 -4.98 -8.08
C ALA A 95 10.46 -4.38 -7.49
N ARG A 96 10.90 -3.25 -8.03
CA ARG A 96 12.06 -2.50 -7.51
C ARG A 96 11.86 -2.03 -6.08
N PHE A 97 10.69 -1.47 -5.81
CA PHE A 97 10.36 -0.99 -4.47
C PHE A 97 10.34 -2.13 -3.47
N GLY A 98 9.59 -3.21 -3.77
CA GLY A 98 9.55 -4.40 -2.91
C GLY A 98 10.94 -4.93 -2.57
N LYS A 99 11.86 -4.95 -3.56
CA LYS A 99 13.25 -5.33 -3.35
C LYS A 99 14.01 -4.36 -2.45
N SER A 100 13.81 -3.06 -2.61
CA SER A 100 14.51 -2.02 -1.84
C SER A 100 14.11 -1.96 -0.36
N ILE A 101 12.96 -2.53 -0.01
CA ILE A 101 12.42 -2.47 1.35
C ILE A 101 12.49 -3.79 2.13
N GLU A 102 13.10 -4.83 1.56
CA GLU A 102 13.21 -6.15 2.20
C GLU A 102 13.85 -6.10 3.59
N ASP A 103 14.89 -5.29 3.77
CA ASP A 103 15.61 -5.16 5.04
C ASP A 103 14.74 -4.57 6.17
N TYR A 104 13.69 -3.83 5.81
CA TYR A 104 12.76 -3.26 6.81
C TYR A 104 11.71 -4.27 7.29
N ARG A 105 11.62 -5.45 6.68
CA ARG A 105 10.76 -6.57 7.08
C ARG A 105 9.31 -6.10 7.30
N LEU A 106 8.72 -5.51 6.26
CA LEU A 106 7.32 -5.16 6.31
C LEU A 106 6.48 -6.43 6.49
N PHE A 107 5.39 -6.32 7.25
CA PHE A 107 4.40 -7.39 7.32
C PHE A 107 3.71 -7.60 5.98
N TRP A 108 3.40 -6.50 5.28
CA TRP A 108 3.09 -6.49 3.87
C TRP A 108 3.31 -5.12 3.22
N MET A 109 3.51 -5.13 1.92
CA MET A 109 3.24 -4.01 1.04
C MET A 109 1.85 -4.20 0.43
N GLU A 110 0.97 -3.19 0.62
CA GLU A 110 -0.44 -3.24 0.22
C GLU A 110 -0.63 -2.57 -1.13
N ASP A 111 -1.44 -3.18 -2.00
CA ASP A 111 -1.88 -2.67 -3.30
C ASP A 111 -0.77 -1.99 -4.12
N PRO A 112 0.36 -2.69 -4.41
CA PRO A 112 1.52 -2.08 -5.04
C PRO A 112 1.26 -1.58 -6.46
N THR A 113 0.40 -2.28 -7.21
CA THR A 113 0.01 -1.95 -8.59
C THR A 113 -1.47 -2.25 -8.80
N PRO A 114 -2.14 -1.67 -9.83
CA PRO A 114 -3.53 -2.00 -10.13
C PRO A 114 -3.76 -3.50 -10.24
N ALA A 115 -4.73 -4.01 -9.48
CA ALA A 115 -5.00 -5.43 -9.34
C ALA A 115 -5.83 -6.04 -10.47
N GLU A 116 -6.33 -5.23 -11.39
CA GLU A 116 -7.16 -5.67 -12.53
C GLU A 116 -6.36 -6.57 -13.48
N ASN A 117 -5.08 -6.34 -13.62
CA ASN A 117 -4.18 -7.23 -14.34
C ASN A 117 -3.41 -8.13 -13.37
N GLN A 118 -4.05 -9.20 -12.91
CA GLN A 118 -3.48 -10.12 -11.91
C GLN A 118 -2.14 -10.73 -12.36
N ALA A 119 -1.97 -10.96 -13.66
CA ALA A 119 -0.74 -11.54 -14.21
C ALA A 119 0.51 -10.68 -13.99
N CYS A 120 0.35 -9.36 -13.83
CA CYS A 120 1.47 -8.45 -13.54
C CYS A 120 2.17 -8.76 -12.23
N PHE A 121 1.47 -9.34 -11.27
CA PHE A 121 2.04 -9.71 -9.97
C PHE A 121 3.13 -10.78 -10.06
N ARG A 122 3.18 -11.57 -11.16
CA ARG A 122 4.29 -12.51 -11.42
C ARG A 122 5.63 -11.79 -11.46
N LEU A 123 5.69 -10.61 -12.11
CA LEU A 123 6.91 -9.81 -12.17
C LEU A 123 7.34 -9.35 -10.78
N ILE A 124 6.39 -8.88 -9.97
CA ILE A 124 6.69 -8.43 -8.60
C ILE A 124 7.19 -9.60 -7.77
N ARG A 125 6.44 -10.72 -7.76
CA ARG A 125 6.78 -11.92 -6.98
C ARG A 125 8.14 -12.52 -7.33
N GLN A 126 8.57 -12.41 -8.58
CA GLN A 126 9.88 -12.91 -9.02
C GLN A 126 11.06 -12.10 -8.50
N HIS A 127 10.85 -10.85 -8.08
CA HIS A 127 11.92 -9.91 -7.77
C HIS A 127 11.99 -9.50 -6.30
N THR A 128 11.00 -9.82 -5.49
CA THR A 128 11.01 -9.51 -4.07
C THR A 128 10.37 -10.60 -3.22
N VAL A 129 10.90 -10.74 -2.00
CA VAL A 129 10.32 -11.58 -0.93
C VAL A 129 9.48 -10.76 0.05
N THR A 130 9.35 -9.45 -0.15
CA THR A 130 8.44 -8.62 0.66
C THR A 130 7.00 -9.12 0.50
N PRO A 131 6.32 -9.46 1.59
CA PRO A 131 4.94 -9.97 1.51
C PRO A 131 3.99 -8.94 0.87
N ILE A 132 3.05 -9.43 0.10
CA ILE A 132 2.10 -8.62 -0.68
C ILE A 132 0.68 -8.84 -0.18
N ALA A 133 -0.03 -7.75 0.09
CA ALA A 133 -1.46 -7.77 0.37
C ALA A 133 -2.22 -7.02 -0.72
N VAL A 134 -3.31 -7.60 -1.20
CA VAL A 134 -4.15 -6.98 -2.25
C VAL A 134 -5.62 -7.24 -1.96
N GLY A 135 -6.50 -6.33 -2.33
CA GLY A 135 -7.89 -6.70 -2.38
C GLY A 135 -8.92 -5.64 -2.00
N GLU A 136 -8.57 -4.41 -1.71
CA GLU A 136 -9.56 -3.39 -1.35
C GLU A 136 -10.61 -3.14 -2.45
N VAL A 137 -10.27 -3.42 -3.71
CA VAL A 137 -11.16 -3.26 -4.88
C VAL A 137 -11.84 -4.57 -5.31
N PHE A 138 -11.64 -5.68 -4.61
CA PHE A 138 -12.25 -6.96 -5.00
C PHE A 138 -13.76 -6.97 -4.75
N ASN A 139 -14.52 -7.31 -5.79
CA ASN A 139 -15.96 -7.46 -5.76
C ASN A 139 -16.42 -8.93 -5.79
N SER A 140 -15.51 -9.81 -6.17
CA SER A 140 -15.82 -11.23 -6.35
C SER A 140 -14.58 -12.11 -6.26
N ILE A 141 -14.78 -13.42 -6.20
CA ILE A 141 -13.70 -14.40 -6.26
C ILE A 141 -12.89 -14.32 -7.57
N TRP A 142 -13.49 -13.85 -8.65
CA TRP A 142 -12.82 -13.75 -9.94
C TRP A 142 -11.73 -12.66 -9.95
N ASP A 143 -11.88 -11.65 -9.10
CA ASP A 143 -10.91 -10.54 -8.97
C ASP A 143 -9.64 -10.98 -8.24
N CYS A 144 -9.66 -12.11 -7.54
CA CYS A 144 -8.51 -12.65 -6.80
C CYS A 144 -8.10 -14.06 -7.22
N LYS A 145 -8.85 -14.69 -8.13
CA LYS A 145 -8.67 -16.11 -8.49
C LYS A 145 -7.21 -16.41 -8.89
N GLN A 146 -6.68 -15.70 -9.86
CA GLN A 146 -5.32 -15.94 -10.35
C GLN A 146 -4.26 -15.60 -9.29
N LEU A 147 -4.47 -14.54 -8.50
CA LEU A 147 -3.54 -14.13 -7.44
C LEU A 147 -3.39 -15.24 -6.39
N ILE A 148 -4.49 -15.93 -6.06
CA ILE A 148 -4.51 -17.02 -5.08
C ILE A 148 -3.95 -18.31 -5.72
N GLU A 149 -4.48 -18.75 -6.86
CA GLU A 149 -4.09 -20.00 -7.50
C GLU A 149 -2.60 -20.08 -7.85
N GLU A 150 -2.02 -18.96 -8.26
CA GLU A 150 -0.60 -18.87 -8.61
C GLU A 150 0.28 -18.41 -7.44
N GLN A 151 -0.29 -18.20 -6.24
CA GLN A 151 0.41 -17.73 -5.05
C GLN A 151 1.19 -16.42 -5.29
N LEU A 152 0.56 -15.49 -5.99
CA LEU A 152 1.17 -14.21 -6.37
C LEU A 152 1.12 -13.17 -5.25
N ILE A 153 0.28 -13.42 -4.24
CA ILE A 153 0.12 -12.57 -3.05
C ILE A 153 0.14 -13.44 -1.79
N ASP A 154 0.35 -12.81 -0.64
CA ASP A 154 0.43 -13.50 0.65
C ASP A 154 -0.81 -13.27 1.50
N TYR A 155 -1.50 -12.15 1.29
CA TYR A 155 -2.67 -11.75 2.07
C TYR A 155 -3.76 -11.18 1.17
N ILE A 156 -5.02 -11.54 1.48
CA ILE A 156 -6.20 -10.87 0.94
C ILE A 156 -6.63 -9.80 1.93
N ARG A 157 -6.66 -8.56 1.46
CA ARG A 157 -7.15 -7.42 2.23
C ARG A 157 -8.35 -6.83 1.51
N THR A 158 -9.53 -7.40 1.71
CA THR A 158 -10.75 -6.95 1.02
C THR A 158 -11.71 -6.24 1.94
N THR A 159 -12.61 -5.46 1.34
CA THR A 159 -13.64 -4.69 2.03
C THR A 159 -14.97 -5.41 1.96
N LEU A 160 -15.61 -5.62 3.11
CA LEU A 160 -16.87 -6.36 3.24
C LEU A 160 -17.96 -5.83 2.30
N THR A 161 -18.08 -4.51 2.19
CA THR A 161 -19.07 -3.86 1.33
C THR A 161 -18.83 -4.11 -0.16
N HIS A 162 -17.58 -4.11 -0.61
CA HIS A 162 -17.21 -4.36 -2.01
C HIS A 162 -17.32 -5.84 -2.35
N ALA A 163 -16.91 -6.72 -1.45
CA ALA A 163 -16.89 -8.16 -1.66
C ALA A 163 -18.30 -8.84 -1.67
N GLY A 164 -19.38 -8.05 -1.72
CA GLY A 164 -20.75 -8.60 -1.71
C GLY A 164 -21.23 -9.05 -0.34
N GLY A 165 -20.79 -8.36 0.72
CA GLY A 165 -21.16 -8.62 2.10
C GLY A 165 -20.47 -9.85 2.70
N ILE A 166 -20.96 -10.31 3.84
CA ILE A 166 -20.38 -11.42 4.61
C ILE A 166 -20.26 -12.70 3.77
N THR A 167 -21.27 -13.01 2.98
CA THR A 167 -21.28 -14.23 2.14
C THR A 167 -20.19 -14.18 1.07
N GLY A 168 -20.04 -13.03 0.40
CA GLY A 168 -19.01 -12.86 -0.62
C GLY A 168 -17.61 -12.94 -0.03
N MET A 169 -17.38 -12.22 1.07
CA MET A 169 -16.09 -12.25 1.77
C MET A 169 -15.73 -13.65 2.29
N ARG A 170 -16.70 -14.39 2.83
CA ARG A 170 -16.48 -15.76 3.28
C ARG A 170 -16.05 -16.68 2.13
N ARG A 171 -16.68 -16.55 0.95
CA ARG A 171 -16.28 -17.33 -0.24
C ARG A 171 -14.83 -17.04 -0.66
N ILE A 172 -14.41 -15.77 -0.59
CA ILE A 172 -13.03 -15.40 -0.88
C ILE A 172 -12.09 -16.02 0.18
N ALA A 173 -12.43 -15.93 1.45
CA ALA A 173 -11.62 -16.49 2.54
C ALA A 173 -11.54 -18.02 2.51
N ASP A 174 -12.64 -18.71 2.17
CA ASP A 174 -12.66 -20.16 2.03
C ASP A 174 -11.87 -20.65 0.80
N PHE A 175 -11.68 -19.79 -0.19
CA PHE A 175 -10.90 -20.07 -1.40
C PHE A 175 -9.40 -19.79 -1.21
N ALA A 176 -9.03 -18.78 -0.41
CA ALA A 176 -7.65 -18.37 -0.12
C ALA A 176 -6.95 -19.37 0.83
#